data_97e0377f7f49020ee037573e8952a139
#
_entry.id   97e0377f7f49020ee037573e8952a139
#
_cell.length_a   1.000
_cell.length_b   1.000
_cell.length_c   1.000
_cell.angle_alpha   90.00
_cell.angle_beta   90.00
_cell.angle_gamma   90.00
#
_symmetry.space_group_name_H-M   'P 1'
#
loop_
_entity.id
_entity.type
_entity.pdbx_description
1 polymer ?
#
loop_
_entity_poly.entity_id
_entity_poly.type
_entity_poly.pdbx_seq_one_letter_code
_entity_poly.pdbx_strand_id
1 'polypeptide(L)'
;MILIDAVFINKGGGAVLLQYLIDTMLAGPHKDKFFFLLDPRFERPAALTANYEVIPNKISERIKYYKQNKGKYQTLFCFANTPPPVRIKGKAYTYFHNQKLLEAPGKKFRKMFWSQYVKYLYVKLYNRNTDKYIVQTPHMVEMLVDVGLKKDADCLTIPFYDNRKYISGGKPFAERAKDEFVFISNPSPQKNYPNLLNAWEHLLNNGHTPVLHVTIDDTAPAFIERVRQLNERGARIVNHVYLDPRELYFNCPYLIFPSLMESFGLPLIEAAESGMKILASDLPFVYDVVKPSLTFDQGSPTAIADAVLRAMTDPALPMPQVVTKNEINELITLLVA
;
A
#
# COMPACT_ATOMS: atom_id res chain seq x y z
N MET A 1 -19.32 -1.95 22.38
CA MET A 1 -18.71 -0.92 21.52
C MET A 1 -17.43 -1.47 20.94
N ILE A 2 -17.10 -1.13 19.71
CA ILE A 2 -15.92 -1.60 18.95
C ILE A 2 -14.96 -0.42 18.81
N LEU A 3 -13.70 -0.57 19.23
CA LEU A 3 -12.69 0.45 19.03
C LEU A 3 -11.89 0.17 17.73
N ILE A 4 -11.88 1.15 16.85
CA ILE A 4 -10.98 1.21 15.68
C ILE A 4 -9.80 2.10 16.08
N ASP A 5 -8.66 1.50 16.38
CA ASP A 5 -7.46 2.22 16.82
C ASP A 5 -6.53 2.43 15.63
N ALA A 6 -6.55 3.63 15.08
CA ALA A 6 -5.75 4.08 13.95
C ALA A 6 -4.68 5.13 14.34
N VAL A 7 -4.32 5.21 15.60
CA VAL A 7 -3.18 6.04 16.05
C VAL A 7 -1.91 5.56 15.32
N PHE A 8 -1.16 6.48 14.72
CA PHE A 8 0.00 6.30 13.81
C PHE A 8 -0.33 6.17 12.31
N ILE A 9 -1.60 6.20 11.88
CA ILE A 9 -1.98 6.31 10.47
C ILE A 9 -2.22 7.78 10.12
N ASN A 10 -1.48 8.31 9.13
CA ASN A 10 -1.59 9.73 8.76
C ASN A 10 -1.55 10.00 7.26
N LYS A 11 -0.87 9.17 6.44
CA LYS A 11 -0.71 9.37 5.00
C LYS A 11 -0.45 8.07 4.25
N GLY A 12 -0.44 8.16 2.90
CA GLY A 12 -0.17 7.04 2.00
C GLY A 12 -1.29 6.00 1.98
N GLY A 13 -1.01 4.80 1.48
CA GLY A 13 -1.99 3.73 1.31
C GLY A 13 -2.78 3.37 2.57
N GLY A 14 -2.13 3.43 3.75
CA GLY A 14 -2.82 3.20 5.03
C GLY A 14 -3.89 4.24 5.33
N ALA A 15 -3.68 5.51 5.00
CA ALA A 15 -4.69 6.56 5.17
C ALA A 15 -5.85 6.39 4.18
N VAL A 16 -5.56 6.03 2.94
CA VAL A 16 -6.59 5.73 1.91
C VAL A 16 -7.49 4.58 2.37
N LEU A 17 -6.91 3.50 2.87
CA LEU A 17 -7.65 2.35 3.40
C LEU A 17 -8.46 2.69 4.65
N LEU A 18 -7.90 3.50 5.56
CA LEU A 18 -8.61 3.96 6.75
C LEU A 18 -9.81 4.84 6.39
N GLN A 19 -9.64 5.76 5.44
CA GLN A 19 -10.72 6.59 4.94
C GLN A 19 -11.87 5.73 4.39
N TYR A 20 -11.54 4.77 3.53
CA TYR A 20 -12.52 3.85 2.95
C TYR A 20 -13.25 3.01 4.02
N LEU A 21 -12.50 2.51 5.02
CA LEU A 21 -13.07 1.77 6.15
C LEU A 21 -14.05 2.62 6.94
N ILE A 22 -13.67 3.86 7.29
CA ILE A 22 -14.52 4.80 8.02
C ILE A 22 -15.80 5.10 7.22
N ASP A 23 -15.67 5.46 5.94
CA ASP A 23 -16.80 5.79 5.09
C ASP A 23 -17.79 4.62 4.99
N THR A 24 -17.27 3.39 4.83
CA THR A 24 -18.11 2.18 4.75
C THR A 24 -18.80 1.89 6.08
N MET A 25 -18.10 2.03 7.21
CA MET A 25 -18.68 1.83 8.54
C MET A 25 -19.77 2.85 8.86
N LEU A 26 -19.56 4.12 8.49
CA LEU A 26 -20.56 5.20 8.71
C LEU A 26 -21.79 5.04 7.83
N ALA A 27 -21.65 4.50 6.62
CA ALA A 27 -22.77 4.22 5.73
C ALA A 27 -23.55 2.95 6.12
N GLY A 28 -22.98 2.09 6.95
CA GLY A 28 -23.54 0.80 7.31
C GLY A 28 -24.55 0.85 8.49
N PRO A 29 -25.29 -0.24 8.71
CA PRO A 29 -26.33 -0.32 9.76
C PRO A 29 -25.75 -0.36 11.18
N HIS A 30 -24.47 -0.54 11.34
CA HIS A 30 -23.77 -0.69 12.63
C HIS A 30 -22.96 0.55 13.03
N LYS A 31 -23.16 1.71 12.37
CA LYS A 31 -22.35 2.92 12.55
C LYS A 31 -22.18 3.33 14.02
N ASP A 32 -23.22 3.16 14.83
CA ASP A 32 -23.22 3.56 16.24
C ASP A 32 -22.44 2.60 17.16
N LYS A 33 -22.05 1.44 16.67
CA LYS A 33 -21.21 0.47 17.41
C LYS A 33 -19.73 0.83 17.38
N PHE A 34 -19.27 1.65 16.42
CA PHE A 34 -17.86 1.97 16.22
C PHE A 34 -17.44 3.23 16.96
N PHE A 35 -16.24 3.20 17.49
CA PHE A 35 -15.55 4.36 18.06
C PHE A 35 -14.15 4.43 17.45
N PHE A 36 -13.74 5.59 16.96
CA PHE A 36 -12.49 5.78 16.24
C PHE A 36 -11.48 6.54 17.09
N LEU A 37 -10.29 5.96 17.28
CA LEU A 37 -9.16 6.59 17.92
C LEU A 37 -8.14 6.97 16.85
N LEU A 38 -7.95 8.28 16.63
CA LEU A 38 -7.26 8.79 15.45
C LEU A 38 -5.94 9.51 15.80
N ASP A 39 -5.02 9.50 14.82
CA ASP A 39 -3.81 10.31 14.80
C ASP A 39 -4.17 11.78 14.46
N PRO A 40 -3.62 12.80 15.16
CA PRO A 40 -3.94 14.20 14.89
C PRO A 40 -3.53 14.69 13.50
N ARG A 41 -2.67 13.96 12.80
CA ARG A 41 -2.22 14.27 11.44
C ARG A 41 -3.06 13.59 10.36
N PHE A 42 -3.99 12.72 10.74
CA PHE A 42 -4.93 12.10 9.80
C PHE A 42 -6.03 13.09 9.44
N GLU A 43 -6.23 13.31 8.15
CA GLU A 43 -7.32 14.11 7.64
C GLU A 43 -8.64 13.37 7.80
N ARG A 44 -9.38 13.75 8.84
CA ARG A 44 -10.61 13.07 9.22
C ARG A 44 -11.72 13.34 8.21
N PRO A 45 -12.49 12.30 7.77
CA PRO A 45 -13.69 12.49 6.95
C PRO A 45 -14.67 13.48 7.57
N ALA A 46 -15.22 14.38 6.76
CA ALA A 46 -16.24 15.34 7.21
C ALA A 46 -17.49 14.63 7.79
N ALA A 47 -17.82 13.45 7.27
CA ALA A 47 -18.94 12.64 7.75
C ALA A 47 -18.74 12.07 9.16
N LEU A 48 -17.51 11.95 9.64
CA LEU A 48 -17.22 11.48 11.01
C LEU A 48 -17.36 12.64 12.01
N THR A 49 -18.56 12.89 12.49
CA THR A 49 -18.89 14.00 13.40
C THR A 49 -18.95 13.60 14.86
N ALA A 50 -19.10 12.31 15.17
CA ALA A 50 -19.24 11.77 16.52
C ALA A 50 -18.49 10.42 16.66
N ASN A 51 -18.44 9.90 17.89
CA ASN A 51 -17.82 8.60 18.20
C ASN A 51 -16.34 8.51 17.80
N TYR A 52 -15.57 9.58 17.99
CA TYR A 52 -14.13 9.57 17.79
C TYR A 52 -13.40 10.36 18.86
N GLU A 53 -12.12 10.06 19.01
CA GLU A 53 -11.18 10.84 19.81
C GLU A 53 -9.85 10.93 19.07
N VAL A 54 -9.19 12.09 19.18
CA VAL A 54 -7.88 12.32 18.60
C VAL A 54 -6.87 12.39 19.73
N ILE A 55 -5.86 11.53 19.70
CA ILE A 55 -4.81 11.53 20.71
C ILE A 55 -3.43 11.73 20.07
N PRO A 56 -2.47 12.30 20.80
CA PRO A 56 -1.09 12.43 20.29
C PRO A 56 -0.51 11.07 19.86
N ASN A 57 0.23 11.07 18.75
CA ASN A 57 0.85 9.89 18.16
C ASN A 57 2.06 9.34 18.97
N LYS A 58 1.86 9.17 20.28
CA LYS A 58 2.84 8.65 21.22
C LYS A 58 2.36 7.35 21.85
N ILE A 59 3.28 6.40 22.01
CA ILE A 59 2.99 5.10 22.65
C ILE A 59 2.46 5.31 24.07
N SER A 60 3.01 6.27 24.83
CA SER A 60 2.57 6.60 26.19
C SER A 60 1.11 7.05 26.25
N GLU A 61 0.67 7.93 25.32
CA GLU A 61 -0.71 8.40 25.26
C GLU A 61 -1.68 7.27 24.88
N ARG A 62 -1.26 6.40 23.95
CA ARG A 62 -2.03 5.21 23.60
C ARG A 62 -2.18 4.26 24.79
N ILE A 63 -1.11 4.00 25.55
CA ILE A 63 -1.17 3.19 26.78
C ILE A 63 -2.09 3.83 27.84
N LYS A 64 -1.99 5.15 28.04
CA LYS A 64 -2.85 5.90 28.96
C LYS A 64 -4.32 5.77 28.59
N TYR A 65 -4.65 5.98 27.32
CA TYR A 65 -6.00 5.82 26.79
C TYR A 65 -6.59 4.44 27.09
N TYR A 66 -5.84 3.37 26.76
CA TYR A 66 -6.29 2.00 27.01
C TYR A 66 -6.50 1.67 28.48
N LYS A 67 -5.65 2.19 29.38
CA LYS A 67 -5.81 2.03 30.83
C LYS A 67 -7.06 2.73 31.37
N GLN A 68 -7.33 3.95 30.90
CA GLN A 68 -8.49 4.74 31.28
C GLN A 68 -9.82 4.18 30.74
N ASN A 69 -9.79 3.53 29.59
CA ASN A 69 -10.98 2.97 28.92
C ASN A 69 -11.06 1.44 29.05
N LYS A 70 -10.37 0.84 30.02
CA LYS A 70 -10.37 -0.60 30.25
C LYS A 70 -11.81 -1.09 30.53
N GLY A 71 -12.27 -2.05 29.71
CA GLY A 71 -13.63 -2.62 29.84
C GLY A 71 -14.72 -1.90 29.02
N LYS A 72 -14.44 -0.73 28.42
CA LYS A 72 -15.40 0.00 27.58
C LYS A 72 -15.66 -0.72 26.22
N TYR A 73 -14.66 -1.41 25.70
CA TYR A 73 -14.70 -2.02 24.39
C TYR A 73 -14.74 -3.55 24.46
N GLN A 74 -15.63 -4.15 23.70
CA GLN A 74 -15.76 -5.61 23.54
C GLN A 74 -14.90 -6.15 22.40
N THR A 75 -14.67 -5.33 21.38
CA THR A 75 -13.83 -5.66 20.23
C THR A 75 -12.85 -4.52 19.98
N LEU A 76 -11.59 -4.86 19.70
CA LEU A 76 -10.56 -3.93 19.26
C LEU A 76 -10.12 -4.29 17.85
N PHE A 77 -9.97 -3.27 17.01
CA PHE A 77 -9.32 -3.38 15.72
C PHE A 77 -8.17 -2.37 15.63
N CYS A 78 -6.96 -2.83 15.88
CA CYS A 78 -5.74 -2.02 15.80
C CYS A 78 -5.27 -1.92 14.36
N PHE A 79 -5.52 -0.79 13.72
CA PHE A 79 -5.31 -0.59 12.29
C PHE A 79 -3.85 -0.25 11.91
N ALA A 80 -3.02 0.15 12.85
CA ALA A 80 -1.69 0.72 12.60
C ALA A 80 -0.51 -0.26 12.78
N ASN A 81 -0.65 -1.53 12.42
CA ASN A 81 0.38 -2.58 12.56
C ASN A 81 0.84 -2.87 14.00
N THR A 82 0.23 -2.25 14.99
CA THR A 82 0.66 -2.33 16.39
C THR A 82 -0.42 -2.97 17.24
N PRO A 83 -0.14 -4.13 17.87
CA PRO A 83 -1.06 -4.74 18.82
C PRO A 83 -1.52 -3.79 19.91
N PRO A 84 -2.67 -4.04 20.57
CA PRO A 84 -3.11 -3.22 21.68
C PRO A 84 -2.10 -3.28 22.83
N PRO A 85 -1.78 -2.14 23.48
CA PRO A 85 -0.79 -2.10 24.55
C PRO A 85 -1.29 -2.76 25.84
N VAL A 86 -2.59 -3.04 25.93
CA VAL A 86 -3.23 -3.69 27.09
C VAL A 86 -4.18 -4.77 26.57
N ARG A 87 -4.10 -5.96 27.15
CA ARG A 87 -5.06 -7.04 26.86
C ARG A 87 -6.46 -6.67 27.35
N ILE A 88 -7.48 -6.85 26.51
CA ILE A 88 -8.89 -6.73 26.89
C ILE A 88 -9.52 -8.12 27.12
N LYS A 89 -10.70 -8.15 27.74
CA LYS A 89 -11.47 -9.39 27.89
C LYS A 89 -12.15 -9.86 26.61
N GLY A 90 -12.42 -8.93 25.70
CA GLY A 90 -13.06 -9.19 24.40
C GLY A 90 -12.07 -9.58 23.31
N LYS A 91 -12.54 -9.51 22.06
CA LYS A 91 -11.77 -9.85 20.86
C LYS A 91 -10.81 -8.72 20.48
N ALA A 92 -9.59 -9.04 20.13
CA ALA A 92 -8.59 -8.08 19.68
C ALA A 92 -7.97 -8.53 18.37
N TYR A 93 -8.14 -7.71 17.33
CA TYR A 93 -7.59 -7.89 16.00
C TYR A 93 -6.53 -6.82 15.73
N THR A 94 -5.45 -7.21 15.03
CA THR A 94 -4.44 -6.26 14.55
C THR A 94 -4.33 -6.37 13.03
N TYR A 95 -4.64 -5.29 12.32
CA TYR A 95 -4.42 -5.18 10.89
C TYR A 95 -2.95 -4.90 10.62
N PHE A 96 -2.32 -5.82 9.86
CA PHE A 96 -0.90 -5.76 9.58
C PHE A 96 -0.65 -5.54 8.09
N HIS A 97 -0.17 -4.37 7.73
CA HIS A 97 0.05 -3.93 6.36
C HIS A 97 1.44 -3.28 6.15
N ASN A 98 2.41 -3.58 7.00
CA ASN A 98 3.78 -3.07 6.88
C ASN A 98 4.78 -4.21 6.82
N GLN A 99 5.03 -4.69 5.62
CA GLN A 99 5.97 -5.78 5.34
C GLN A 99 7.38 -5.50 5.89
N LYS A 100 7.85 -4.24 5.86
CA LYS A 100 9.18 -3.86 6.37
C LYS A 100 9.41 -4.22 7.84
N LEU A 101 8.36 -4.29 8.65
CA LEU A 101 8.47 -4.70 10.04
C LEU A 101 8.71 -6.21 10.20
N LEU A 102 8.47 -7.00 9.14
CA LEU A 102 8.64 -8.45 9.12
C LEU A 102 9.96 -8.87 8.47
N GLU A 103 10.71 -7.97 7.86
CA GLU A 103 12.06 -8.25 7.41
C GLU A 103 12.95 -8.53 8.62
N ALA A 104 13.05 -9.82 8.94
CA ALA A 104 13.58 -10.30 10.20
C ALA A 104 15.02 -9.84 10.48
N PRO A 105 15.35 -9.65 11.75
CA PRO A 105 16.69 -9.28 12.23
C PRO A 105 17.75 -10.38 12.05
N GLY A 106 17.61 -11.29 11.09
CA GLY A 106 18.55 -12.40 10.86
C GLY A 106 19.35 -12.34 9.56
N LYS A 107 18.92 -11.60 8.56
CA LYS A 107 19.61 -11.49 7.26
C LYS A 107 20.06 -10.05 6.99
N LYS A 108 21.26 -9.68 7.45
CA LYS A 108 21.93 -8.38 7.28
C LYS A 108 21.44 -7.28 8.23
N PHE A 109 21.91 -7.32 9.46
CA PHE A 109 21.90 -6.24 10.46
C PHE A 109 22.54 -4.90 10.00
N ARG A 110 22.77 -4.74 8.70
CA ARG A 110 23.39 -3.57 8.10
C ARG A 110 22.31 -2.59 7.65
N LYS A 111 21.95 -1.61 8.50
CA LYS A 111 21.11 -0.44 8.27
C LYS A 111 19.60 -0.65 8.32
N MET A 112 19.06 -1.53 9.14
CA MET A 112 17.68 -1.31 9.56
C MET A 112 17.69 -0.06 10.44
N PHE A 113 16.93 0.97 10.05
CA PHE A 113 16.81 2.17 10.88
C PHE A 113 16.39 1.73 12.29
N TRP A 114 17.12 2.17 13.31
CA TRP A 114 16.83 1.89 14.73
C TRP A 114 15.34 2.01 15.08
N SER A 115 14.64 2.95 14.44
CA SER A 115 13.19 3.15 14.60
C SER A 115 12.33 1.94 14.15
N GLN A 116 12.71 1.20 13.11
CA GLN A 116 12.00 0.00 12.64
C GLN A 116 12.18 -1.16 13.62
N TYR A 117 13.39 -1.30 14.15
CA TYR A 117 13.70 -2.31 15.15
C TYR A 117 12.91 -2.09 16.45
N VAL A 118 12.84 -0.85 16.94
CA VAL A 118 12.02 -0.49 18.12
C VAL A 118 10.55 -0.83 17.87
N LYS A 119 10.02 -0.53 16.69
CA LYS A 119 8.64 -0.89 16.31
C LYS A 119 8.44 -2.41 16.29
N TYR A 120 9.39 -3.17 15.72
CA TYR A 120 9.34 -4.64 15.74
C TYR A 120 9.32 -5.18 17.16
N LEU A 121 10.21 -4.68 18.05
CA LEU A 121 10.21 -5.06 19.46
C LEU A 121 8.88 -4.75 20.17
N TYR A 122 8.26 -3.61 19.83
CA TYR A 122 6.93 -3.27 20.34
C TYR A 122 5.90 -4.31 19.87
N VAL A 123 5.87 -4.62 18.58
CA VAL A 123 4.96 -5.65 18.05
C VAL A 123 5.16 -6.98 18.76
N LYS A 124 6.41 -7.43 18.90
CA LYS A 124 6.77 -8.67 19.57
C LYS A 124 6.36 -8.69 21.04
N LEU A 125 6.59 -7.60 21.77
CA LEU A 125 6.24 -7.48 23.19
C LEU A 125 4.73 -7.56 23.43
N TYR A 126 3.94 -6.88 22.61
CA TYR A 126 2.49 -6.81 22.77
C TYR A 126 1.71 -7.82 21.91
N ASN A 127 2.41 -8.70 21.16
CA ASN A 127 1.81 -9.70 20.29
C ASN A 127 0.75 -10.57 21.01
N ARG A 128 0.98 -10.94 22.29
CA ARG A 128 0.04 -11.70 23.11
C ARG A 128 -1.29 -10.99 23.37
N ASN A 129 -1.37 -9.68 23.16
CA ASN A 129 -2.57 -8.88 23.40
C ASN A 129 -3.52 -8.87 22.21
N THR A 130 -3.11 -9.39 21.05
CA THR A 130 -3.96 -9.56 19.88
C THR A 130 -4.33 -11.03 19.71
N ASP A 131 -5.58 -11.32 19.37
CA ASP A 131 -6.04 -12.69 19.14
C ASP A 131 -5.66 -13.12 17.72
N LYS A 132 -6.00 -12.32 16.72
CA LYS A 132 -5.69 -12.62 15.32
C LYS A 132 -5.10 -11.41 14.62
N TYR A 133 -4.22 -11.67 13.66
CA TYR A 133 -3.81 -10.69 12.67
C TYR A 133 -4.74 -10.74 11.47
N ILE A 134 -5.05 -9.58 10.91
CA ILE A 134 -5.75 -9.43 9.63
C ILE A 134 -4.77 -8.83 8.65
N VAL A 135 -4.62 -9.45 7.49
CA VAL A 135 -3.72 -9.06 6.41
C VAL A 135 -4.47 -9.00 5.08
N GLN A 136 -3.86 -8.44 4.06
CA GLN A 136 -4.48 -8.31 2.74
C GLN A 136 -4.06 -9.38 1.74
N THR A 137 -2.97 -10.12 1.99
CA THR A 137 -2.48 -11.14 1.08
C THR A 137 -2.01 -12.39 1.81
N PRO A 138 -2.07 -13.59 1.16
CA PRO A 138 -1.48 -14.82 1.69
C PRO A 138 0.01 -14.68 1.98
N HIS A 139 0.76 -14.00 1.11
CA HIS A 139 2.19 -13.76 1.32
C HIS A 139 2.49 -13.04 2.66
N MET A 140 1.63 -12.11 3.09
CA MET A 140 1.77 -11.47 4.40
C MET A 140 1.52 -12.42 5.56
N VAL A 141 0.67 -13.46 5.39
CA VAL A 141 0.50 -14.54 6.39
C VAL A 141 1.80 -15.33 6.53
N GLU A 142 2.37 -15.79 5.41
CA GLU A 142 3.64 -16.52 5.38
C GLU A 142 4.72 -15.74 6.13
N MET A 143 4.87 -14.45 5.85
CA MET A 143 5.85 -13.60 6.52
C MET A 143 5.63 -13.48 8.04
N LEU A 144 4.38 -13.37 8.51
CA LEU A 144 4.06 -13.34 9.94
C LEU A 144 4.41 -14.64 10.64
N VAL A 145 4.19 -15.77 9.95
CA VAL A 145 4.53 -17.11 10.43
C VAL A 145 6.04 -17.31 10.49
N ASP A 146 6.75 -16.94 9.43
CA ASP A 146 8.21 -17.10 9.31
C ASP A 146 9.00 -16.33 10.39
N VAL A 147 8.51 -15.15 10.78
CA VAL A 147 9.14 -14.39 11.88
C VAL A 147 8.66 -14.83 13.26
N GLY A 148 7.80 -15.82 13.34
CA GLY A 148 7.28 -16.38 14.59
C GLY A 148 6.39 -15.44 15.41
N LEU A 149 5.73 -14.46 14.75
CA LEU A 149 4.79 -13.57 15.43
C LEU A 149 3.46 -14.25 15.69
N LYS A 150 2.95 -15.04 14.74
CA LYS A 150 1.70 -15.80 14.88
C LYS A 150 1.81 -17.14 14.17
N LYS A 151 0.88 -18.04 14.50
CA LYS A 151 0.61 -19.26 13.73
C LYS A 151 -0.34 -18.92 12.59
N ASP A 152 -0.34 -19.73 11.55
CA ASP A 152 -1.23 -19.56 10.40
C ASP A 152 -2.72 -19.46 10.81
N ALA A 153 -3.19 -20.33 11.70
CA ALA A 153 -4.55 -20.32 12.22
C ALA A 153 -4.97 -19.02 12.94
N ASP A 154 -3.99 -18.19 13.36
CA ASP A 154 -4.23 -16.92 14.02
C ASP A 154 -4.14 -15.73 13.04
N CYS A 155 -4.00 -15.99 11.75
CA CYS A 155 -3.99 -14.99 10.68
C CYS A 155 -5.26 -15.13 9.83
N LEU A 156 -5.82 -14.00 9.41
CA LEU A 156 -6.96 -13.93 8.50
C LEU A 156 -6.56 -13.06 7.30
N THR A 157 -6.73 -13.59 6.11
CA THR A 157 -6.60 -12.82 4.87
C THR A 157 -7.96 -12.23 4.54
N ILE A 158 -8.11 -10.90 4.73
CA ILE A 158 -9.34 -10.16 4.44
C ILE A 158 -8.93 -8.90 3.68
N PRO A 159 -8.73 -8.97 2.36
CA PRO A 159 -8.36 -7.83 1.55
C PRO A 159 -9.52 -6.86 1.39
N PHE A 160 -9.23 -5.56 1.42
CA PHE A 160 -10.22 -4.52 1.13
C PHE A 160 -9.55 -3.28 0.53
N TYR A 161 -10.28 -2.61 -0.35
CA TYR A 161 -9.80 -1.45 -1.08
C TYR A 161 -10.98 -0.70 -1.73
N ASP A 162 -10.82 0.60 -1.97
CA ASP A 162 -11.83 1.40 -2.65
C ASP A 162 -11.51 1.47 -4.15
N ASN A 163 -12.19 0.67 -4.95
CA ASN A 163 -12.06 0.68 -6.41
C ASN A 163 -13.05 1.62 -7.12
N ARG A 164 -14.08 2.12 -6.41
CA ARG A 164 -15.16 2.93 -6.99
C ARG A 164 -14.67 4.15 -7.77
N LYS A 165 -13.52 4.68 -7.40
CA LYS A 165 -12.91 5.86 -8.03
C LYS A 165 -12.25 5.57 -9.38
N TYR A 166 -12.01 4.30 -9.71
CA TYR A 166 -11.20 3.86 -10.84
C TYR A 166 -11.99 3.09 -11.91
N ILE A 167 -13.20 2.60 -11.60
CA ILE A 167 -14.03 1.79 -12.52
C ILE A 167 -14.58 2.58 -13.71
N SER A 168 -14.69 3.91 -13.61
CA SER A 168 -15.29 4.72 -14.67
C SER A 168 -14.54 6.03 -14.87
N GLY A 169 -14.41 6.47 -16.13
CA GLY A 169 -13.89 7.79 -16.50
C GLY A 169 -12.60 7.76 -17.34
N GLY A 170 -11.94 6.61 -17.50
CA GLY A 170 -10.75 6.50 -18.35
C GLY A 170 -11.06 6.46 -19.84
N LYS A 171 -10.15 6.97 -20.68
CA LYS A 171 -10.19 6.75 -22.13
C LYS A 171 -10.11 5.27 -22.44
N PRO A 172 -10.78 4.77 -23.49
CA PRO A 172 -10.54 3.43 -24.01
C PRO A 172 -9.04 3.20 -24.28
N PHE A 173 -8.53 2.02 -23.98
CA PHE A 173 -7.09 1.71 -24.13
C PHE A 173 -6.56 2.05 -25.54
N ALA A 174 -7.35 1.81 -26.59
CA ALA A 174 -6.98 2.07 -27.97
C ALA A 174 -6.78 3.58 -28.29
N GLU A 175 -7.34 4.47 -27.48
CA GLU A 175 -7.26 5.93 -27.67
C GLU A 175 -6.12 6.55 -26.85
N ARG A 176 -5.42 5.76 -26.01
CA ARG A 176 -4.30 6.24 -25.17
C ARG A 176 -3.01 6.25 -26.00
N ALA A 177 -2.11 7.17 -25.66
CA ALA A 177 -0.78 7.23 -26.28
C ALA A 177 0.01 5.94 -26.00
N LYS A 178 0.62 5.35 -27.05
CA LYS A 178 1.22 3.99 -26.96
C LYS A 178 2.60 3.95 -26.30
N ASP A 179 3.18 5.09 -25.98
CA ASP A 179 4.53 5.24 -25.44
C ASP A 179 4.58 5.90 -24.05
N GLU A 180 3.44 5.90 -23.33
CA GLU A 180 3.34 6.52 -21.99
C GLU A 180 3.23 5.48 -20.89
N PHE A 181 4.10 5.62 -19.89
CA PHE A 181 4.21 4.75 -18.72
C PHE A 181 4.05 5.57 -17.45
N VAL A 182 3.40 5.02 -16.45
CA VAL A 182 3.21 5.70 -15.17
C VAL A 182 3.72 4.86 -14.00
N PHE A 183 4.40 5.51 -13.06
CA PHE A 183 4.76 4.96 -11.76
C PHE A 183 4.40 5.94 -10.65
N ILE A 184 3.29 5.69 -9.96
CA ILE A 184 2.77 6.55 -8.90
C ILE A 184 3.31 6.06 -7.55
N SER A 185 4.37 6.68 -7.08
CA SER A 185 4.95 6.39 -5.77
C SER A 185 6.03 7.41 -5.39
N ASN A 186 6.08 7.82 -4.14
CA ASN A 186 7.25 8.53 -3.64
C ASN A 186 8.45 7.59 -3.53
N PRO A 187 9.67 8.06 -3.83
CA PRO A 187 10.89 7.28 -3.73
C PRO A 187 11.11 6.75 -2.32
N SER A 188 11.35 5.45 -2.27
CA SER A 188 11.82 4.76 -1.06
C SER A 188 12.56 3.49 -1.52
N PRO A 189 13.44 2.88 -0.72
CA PRO A 189 14.25 1.76 -1.18
C PRO A 189 13.48 0.64 -1.84
N GLN A 190 12.28 0.30 -1.33
CA GLN A 190 11.45 -0.76 -1.91
C GLN A 190 10.76 -0.39 -3.22
N LYS A 191 10.71 0.90 -3.58
CA LYS A 191 10.07 1.36 -4.82
C LYS A 191 10.98 1.30 -6.05
N ASN A 192 12.25 0.96 -5.85
CA ASN A 192 13.22 0.62 -6.88
C ASN A 192 13.44 1.71 -7.96
N TYR A 193 13.33 2.98 -7.58
CA TYR A 193 13.60 4.10 -8.48
C TYR A 193 14.98 4.05 -9.18
N PRO A 194 16.06 3.59 -8.52
CA PRO A 194 17.36 3.46 -9.19
C PRO A 194 17.29 2.60 -10.45
N ASN A 195 16.73 1.38 -10.38
CA ASN A 195 16.65 0.50 -11.54
C ASN A 195 15.65 1.01 -12.58
N LEU A 196 14.55 1.65 -12.16
CA LEU A 196 13.59 2.28 -13.06
C LEU A 196 14.26 3.38 -13.88
N LEU A 197 14.96 4.32 -13.26
CA LEU A 197 15.64 5.41 -13.96
C LEU A 197 16.82 4.93 -14.81
N ASN A 198 17.54 3.91 -14.37
CA ASN A 198 18.58 3.26 -15.18
C ASN A 198 17.99 2.54 -16.40
N ALA A 199 16.77 1.99 -16.31
CA ALA A 199 16.08 1.43 -17.48
C ALA A 199 15.73 2.52 -18.49
N TRP A 200 15.27 3.70 -18.08
CA TRP A 200 15.02 4.83 -18.97
C TRP A 200 16.30 5.39 -19.58
N GLU A 201 17.40 5.39 -18.84
CA GLU A 201 18.72 5.71 -19.41
C GLU A 201 19.16 4.69 -20.45
N HIS A 202 18.92 3.39 -20.18
CA HIS A 202 19.22 2.34 -21.15
C HIS A 202 18.39 2.50 -22.44
N LEU A 203 17.10 2.78 -22.34
CA LEU A 203 16.22 3.07 -23.47
C LEU A 203 16.74 4.26 -24.27
N LEU A 204 17.07 5.37 -23.61
CA LEU A 204 17.61 6.57 -24.25
C LEU A 204 18.89 6.28 -25.03
N ASN A 205 19.84 5.56 -24.42
CA ASN A 205 21.11 5.20 -25.06
C ASN A 205 20.94 4.29 -26.29
N ASN A 206 19.79 3.59 -26.41
CA ASN A 206 19.43 2.77 -27.57
C ASN A 206 18.44 3.47 -28.53
N GLY A 207 18.26 4.80 -28.41
CA GLY A 207 17.45 5.60 -29.31
C GLY A 207 15.94 5.54 -29.06
N HIS A 208 15.51 5.04 -27.90
CA HIS A 208 14.10 4.97 -27.50
C HIS A 208 13.79 6.02 -26.40
N THR A 209 12.71 6.77 -26.58
CA THR A 209 12.32 7.83 -25.66
C THR A 209 10.85 7.74 -25.23
N PRO A 210 10.41 6.62 -24.59
CA PRO A 210 9.06 6.56 -24.03
C PRO A 210 8.90 7.59 -22.90
N VAL A 211 7.67 8.07 -22.72
CA VAL A 211 7.34 8.96 -21.62
C VAL A 211 7.20 8.18 -20.33
N LEU A 212 7.86 8.64 -19.27
CA LEU A 212 7.66 8.13 -17.91
C LEU A 212 7.04 9.22 -17.03
N HIS A 213 5.86 8.97 -16.51
CA HIS A 213 5.23 9.82 -15.50
C HIS A 213 5.56 9.28 -14.11
N VAL A 214 6.11 10.12 -13.24
CA VAL A 214 6.47 9.80 -11.85
C VAL A 214 5.91 10.83 -10.88
N THR A 215 5.87 10.49 -9.58
CA THR A 215 5.42 11.37 -8.51
C THR A 215 6.51 11.44 -7.42
N ILE A 216 7.52 12.28 -7.65
CA ILE A 216 8.67 12.46 -6.75
C ILE A 216 8.51 13.80 -6.03
N ASP A 217 8.32 13.77 -4.71
CA ASP A 217 8.24 14.98 -3.89
C ASP A 217 9.60 15.48 -3.40
N ASP A 218 9.61 16.63 -2.72
CA ASP A 218 10.81 17.33 -2.24
C ASP A 218 11.62 16.51 -1.20
N THR A 219 11.09 15.41 -0.70
CA THR A 219 11.81 14.55 0.24
C THR A 219 12.89 13.71 -0.43
N ALA A 220 12.93 13.69 -1.78
CA ALA A 220 13.85 12.88 -2.56
C ALA A 220 14.61 13.68 -3.64
N PRO A 221 15.34 14.77 -3.27
CA PRO A 221 15.97 15.69 -4.22
C PRO A 221 16.98 15.01 -5.16
N ALA A 222 17.64 13.96 -4.73
CA ALA A 222 18.60 13.23 -5.58
C ALA A 222 17.92 12.56 -6.79
N PHE A 223 16.67 12.10 -6.65
CA PHE A 223 15.92 11.54 -7.77
C PHE A 223 15.36 12.62 -8.69
N ILE A 224 14.95 13.79 -8.15
CA ILE A 224 14.56 14.95 -8.95
C ILE A 224 15.74 15.40 -9.83
N GLU A 225 16.92 15.49 -9.24
CA GLU A 225 18.15 15.85 -9.98
C GLU A 225 18.50 14.79 -11.05
N ARG A 226 18.35 13.50 -10.74
CA ARG A 226 18.57 12.43 -11.72
C ARG A 226 17.61 12.51 -12.90
N VAL A 227 16.34 12.82 -12.65
CA VAL A 227 15.33 13.03 -13.71
C VAL A 227 15.72 14.24 -14.58
N ARG A 228 16.16 15.35 -13.98
CA ARG A 228 16.63 16.52 -14.72
C ARG A 228 17.79 16.16 -15.66
N GLN A 229 18.82 15.47 -15.16
CA GLN A 229 19.99 15.04 -15.95
C GLN A 229 19.61 14.12 -17.11
N LEU A 230 18.68 13.19 -16.91
CA LEU A 230 18.22 12.32 -17.98
C LEU A 230 17.45 13.10 -19.05
N ASN A 231 16.61 14.04 -18.65
CA ASN A 231 15.85 14.88 -19.58
C ASN A 231 16.76 15.83 -20.39
N GLU A 232 17.83 16.35 -19.81
CA GLU A 232 18.86 17.14 -20.55
C GLU A 232 19.56 16.34 -21.63
N ARG A 233 19.60 15.02 -21.48
CA ARG A 233 20.15 14.10 -22.49
C ARG A 233 19.10 13.62 -23.50
N GLY A 234 17.83 14.06 -23.36
CA GLY A 234 16.75 13.75 -24.30
C GLY A 234 15.76 12.70 -23.83
N ALA A 235 15.81 12.23 -22.56
CA ALA A 235 14.74 11.42 -21.98
C ALA A 235 13.44 12.22 -21.85
N ARG A 236 12.32 11.53 -21.73
CA ARG A 236 10.99 12.14 -21.56
C ARG A 236 10.40 11.69 -20.21
N ILE A 237 10.91 12.22 -19.10
CA ILE A 237 10.45 11.89 -17.75
C ILE A 237 9.71 13.08 -17.17
N VAL A 238 8.43 12.93 -16.86
CA VAL A 238 7.56 13.99 -16.33
C VAL A 238 7.30 13.72 -14.85
N ASN A 239 7.75 14.62 -13.98
CA ASN A 239 7.51 14.52 -12.54
C ASN A 239 6.28 15.33 -12.14
N HIS A 240 5.26 14.65 -11.59
CA HIS A 240 4.02 15.24 -11.11
C HIS A 240 4.02 15.28 -9.58
N VAL A 241 4.41 16.40 -8.98
CA VAL A 241 4.55 16.53 -7.51
C VAL A 241 3.19 16.47 -6.80
N TYR A 242 2.15 17.09 -7.39
CA TYR A 242 0.80 17.18 -6.83
C TYR A 242 -0.23 16.94 -7.95
N LEU A 243 -0.51 15.69 -8.23
CA LEU A 243 -1.51 15.31 -9.21
C LEU A 243 -2.48 14.30 -8.59
N ASP A 244 -3.76 14.40 -8.95
CA ASP A 244 -4.71 13.30 -8.69
C ASP A 244 -4.27 12.07 -9.50
N PRO A 245 -3.93 10.95 -8.88
CA PRO A 245 -3.48 9.75 -9.58
C PRO A 245 -4.42 9.30 -10.70
N ARG A 246 -5.72 9.60 -10.58
CA ARG A 246 -6.74 9.25 -11.58
C ARG A 246 -6.47 9.88 -12.94
N GLU A 247 -5.91 11.09 -12.99
CA GLU A 247 -5.59 11.74 -14.26
C GLU A 247 -4.61 10.92 -15.09
N LEU A 248 -3.61 10.31 -14.43
CA LEU A 248 -2.65 9.43 -15.10
C LEU A 248 -3.26 8.07 -15.41
N TYR A 249 -3.95 7.44 -14.46
CA TYR A 249 -4.57 6.13 -14.67
C TYR A 249 -5.60 6.13 -15.79
N PHE A 250 -6.33 7.23 -15.99
CA PHE A 250 -7.35 7.33 -17.03
C PHE A 250 -6.81 7.66 -18.42
N ASN A 251 -5.62 8.22 -18.52
CA ASN A 251 -5.04 8.67 -19.78
C ASN A 251 -3.84 7.84 -20.27
N CYS A 252 -3.01 7.31 -19.37
CA CYS A 252 -1.85 6.51 -19.74
C CYS A 252 -2.22 5.03 -19.98
N PRO A 253 -1.59 4.37 -20.94
CA PRO A 253 -1.89 2.96 -21.26
C PRO A 253 -1.21 1.96 -20.33
N TYR A 254 -0.05 2.31 -19.74
CA TYR A 254 0.79 1.36 -19.02
C TYR A 254 1.13 1.82 -17.61
N LEU A 255 0.84 0.96 -16.62
CA LEU A 255 1.51 1.02 -15.32
C LEU A 255 2.83 0.25 -15.42
N ILE A 256 3.96 0.87 -15.04
CA ILE A 256 5.21 0.19 -14.73
C ILE A 256 5.38 0.10 -13.22
N PHE A 257 5.56 -1.11 -12.66
CA PHE A 257 5.57 -1.34 -11.22
C PHE A 257 6.79 -2.14 -10.77
N PRO A 258 7.97 -1.49 -10.65
CA PRO A 258 9.25 -2.14 -10.38
C PRO A 258 9.51 -2.38 -8.89
N SER A 259 8.49 -2.26 -8.03
CA SER A 259 8.63 -2.41 -6.58
C SER A 259 9.27 -3.74 -6.19
N LEU A 260 10.20 -3.68 -5.24
CA LEU A 260 10.88 -4.86 -4.68
C LEU A 260 10.01 -5.55 -3.62
N MET A 261 9.02 -4.83 -3.07
CA MET A 261 8.25 -5.28 -1.93
C MET A 261 7.00 -4.43 -1.76
N GLU A 262 5.85 -5.08 -1.56
CA GLU A 262 4.57 -4.46 -1.19
C GLU A 262 3.78 -5.38 -0.28
N SER A 263 3.08 -4.81 0.67
CA SER A 263 2.13 -5.58 1.49
C SER A 263 0.80 -5.86 0.77
N PHE A 264 0.44 -5.03 -0.22
CA PHE A 264 -0.75 -5.21 -1.04
C PHE A 264 -0.54 -4.71 -2.47
N GLY A 265 -0.15 -3.43 -2.65
CA GLY A 265 0.06 -2.86 -3.98
C GLY A 265 -1.22 -2.27 -4.58
N LEU A 266 -1.88 -1.36 -3.87
CA LEU A 266 -3.06 -0.64 -4.36
C LEU A 266 -2.94 -0.13 -5.79
N PRO A 267 -1.79 0.45 -6.24
CA PRO A 267 -1.64 0.91 -7.62
C PRO A 267 -1.86 -0.17 -8.69
N LEU A 268 -1.63 -1.44 -8.37
CA LEU A 268 -1.90 -2.56 -9.29
C LEU A 268 -3.40 -2.72 -9.54
N ILE A 269 -4.22 -2.61 -8.47
CA ILE A 269 -5.68 -2.69 -8.58
C ILE A 269 -6.21 -1.45 -9.29
N GLU A 270 -5.76 -0.27 -8.86
CA GLU A 270 -6.17 1.02 -9.42
C GLU A 270 -5.93 1.09 -10.93
N ALA A 271 -4.77 0.63 -11.39
CA ALA A 271 -4.43 0.56 -12.81
C ALA A 271 -5.28 -0.47 -13.57
N ALA A 272 -5.47 -1.67 -13.01
CA ALA A 272 -6.30 -2.70 -13.64
C ALA A 272 -7.75 -2.24 -13.82
N GLU A 273 -8.34 -1.66 -12.78
CA GLU A 273 -9.72 -1.13 -12.80
C GLU A 273 -9.87 0.09 -13.72
N SER A 274 -8.79 0.85 -13.94
CA SER A 274 -8.73 1.95 -14.89
C SER A 274 -8.49 1.50 -16.35
N GLY A 275 -8.38 0.20 -16.61
CA GLY A 275 -8.16 -0.34 -17.95
C GLY A 275 -6.75 -0.13 -18.49
N MET A 276 -5.74 -0.05 -17.64
CA MET A 276 -4.34 -0.01 -18.03
C MET A 276 -3.77 -1.42 -18.20
N LYS A 277 -2.77 -1.59 -19.06
CA LYS A 277 -1.88 -2.77 -19.02
C LYS A 277 -0.84 -2.58 -17.91
N ILE A 278 -0.47 -3.68 -17.23
CA ILE A 278 0.44 -3.68 -16.09
C ILE A 278 1.71 -4.44 -16.43
N LEU A 279 2.85 -3.74 -16.31
CA LEU A 279 4.19 -4.31 -16.33
C LEU A 279 4.72 -4.28 -14.89
N ALA A 280 4.95 -5.43 -14.28
CA ALA A 280 5.30 -5.52 -12.87
C ALA A 280 6.52 -6.41 -12.59
N SER A 281 7.12 -6.22 -11.42
CA SER A 281 8.15 -7.11 -10.88
C SER A 281 7.63 -8.56 -10.83
N ASP A 282 8.48 -9.53 -11.17
CA ASP A 282 8.17 -10.95 -11.03
C ASP A 282 8.34 -11.40 -9.56
N LEU A 283 7.36 -11.02 -8.72
CA LEU A 283 7.39 -11.26 -7.28
C LEU A 283 6.02 -11.73 -6.76
N PRO A 284 5.99 -12.57 -5.70
CA PRO A 284 4.77 -13.18 -5.17
C PRO A 284 3.65 -12.18 -4.88
N PHE A 285 3.95 -11.03 -4.26
CA PHE A 285 2.93 -10.03 -3.91
C PHE A 285 2.15 -9.49 -5.12
N VAL A 286 2.73 -9.51 -6.34
CA VAL A 286 2.03 -9.09 -7.56
C VAL A 286 0.91 -10.06 -7.88
N TYR A 287 1.21 -11.36 -7.83
CA TYR A 287 0.29 -12.44 -8.18
C TYR A 287 -0.81 -12.65 -7.15
N ASP A 288 -0.59 -12.25 -5.90
CA ASP A 288 -1.64 -12.23 -4.87
C ASP A 288 -2.74 -11.20 -5.19
N VAL A 289 -2.43 -10.19 -6.00
CA VAL A 289 -3.31 -9.05 -6.24
C VAL A 289 -3.83 -8.99 -7.65
N VAL A 290 -2.95 -9.16 -8.65
CA VAL A 290 -3.29 -9.12 -10.07
C VAL A 290 -2.54 -10.20 -10.86
N LYS A 291 -3.15 -10.65 -11.96
CA LYS A 291 -2.42 -11.29 -13.04
C LYS A 291 -1.99 -10.18 -14.01
N PRO A 292 -0.71 -9.78 -14.02
CA PRO A 292 -0.27 -8.64 -14.81
C PRO A 292 -0.24 -8.94 -16.32
N SER A 293 -0.11 -7.91 -17.15
CA SER A 293 0.05 -8.05 -18.60
C SER A 293 1.43 -8.61 -18.98
N LEU A 294 2.45 -8.22 -18.21
CA LEU A 294 3.84 -8.65 -18.39
C LEU A 294 4.59 -8.56 -17.05
N THR A 295 5.53 -9.46 -16.82
CA THR A 295 6.47 -9.37 -15.69
C THR A 295 7.90 -9.23 -16.14
N PHE A 296 8.77 -8.73 -15.28
CA PHE A 296 10.20 -8.55 -15.50
C PHE A 296 11.00 -8.78 -14.22
N ASP A 297 12.28 -9.11 -14.38
CA ASP A 297 13.26 -9.09 -13.29
C ASP A 297 13.50 -7.64 -12.84
N GLN A 298 13.01 -7.30 -11.67
CA GLN A 298 13.14 -5.98 -11.06
C GLN A 298 14.58 -5.61 -10.66
N GLY A 299 15.47 -6.59 -10.59
CA GLY A 299 16.90 -6.39 -10.34
C GLY A 299 17.70 -5.94 -11.56
N SER A 300 17.12 -6.07 -12.76
CA SER A 300 17.75 -5.80 -14.05
C SER A 300 17.14 -4.58 -14.76
N PRO A 301 17.85 -3.44 -14.84
CA PRO A 301 17.38 -2.30 -15.64
C PRO A 301 17.13 -2.65 -17.12
N THR A 302 17.91 -3.56 -17.70
CA THR A 302 17.71 -4.03 -19.07
C THR A 302 16.43 -4.83 -19.21
N ALA A 303 16.11 -5.72 -18.25
CA ALA A 303 14.85 -6.48 -18.29
C ALA A 303 13.63 -5.55 -18.16
N ILE A 304 13.73 -4.48 -17.36
CA ILE A 304 12.70 -3.43 -17.27
C ILE A 304 12.55 -2.72 -18.63
N ALA A 305 13.66 -2.34 -19.26
CA ALA A 305 13.66 -1.67 -20.57
C ALA A 305 13.07 -2.57 -21.66
N ASP A 306 13.44 -3.84 -21.70
CA ASP A 306 12.90 -4.83 -22.66
C ASP A 306 11.39 -5.00 -22.48
N ALA A 307 10.90 -5.03 -21.24
CA ALA A 307 9.47 -5.07 -20.95
C ALA A 307 8.74 -3.81 -21.47
N VAL A 308 9.34 -2.63 -21.35
CA VAL A 308 8.82 -1.37 -21.91
C VAL A 308 8.73 -1.46 -23.45
N LEU A 309 9.81 -1.88 -24.12
CA LEU A 309 9.83 -2.03 -25.58
C LEU A 309 8.79 -3.04 -26.05
N ARG A 310 8.69 -4.18 -25.38
CA ARG A 310 7.69 -5.18 -25.69
C ARG A 310 6.26 -4.63 -25.53
N ALA A 311 5.99 -3.85 -24.49
CA ALA A 311 4.67 -3.27 -24.27
C ALA A 311 4.27 -2.30 -25.41
N MET A 312 5.22 -1.56 -25.96
CA MET A 312 4.99 -0.62 -27.07
C MET A 312 4.76 -1.33 -28.40
N THR A 313 5.34 -2.51 -28.60
CA THR A 313 5.39 -3.22 -29.91
C THR A 313 4.48 -4.43 -30.00
N ASP A 314 4.08 -5.03 -28.86
CA ASP A 314 3.25 -6.25 -28.83
C ASP A 314 1.77 -5.90 -28.50
N PRO A 315 0.90 -5.79 -29.52
CA PRO A 315 -0.52 -5.54 -29.29
C PRO A 315 -1.23 -6.71 -28.62
N ALA A 316 -0.66 -7.92 -28.66
CA ALA A 316 -1.26 -9.13 -28.11
C ALA A 316 -1.07 -9.28 -26.58
N LEU A 317 -0.33 -8.37 -25.93
CA LEU A 317 -0.22 -8.38 -24.47
C LEU A 317 -1.62 -8.35 -23.83
N PRO A 318 -1.93 -9.28 -22.91
CA PRO A 318 -3.26 -9.37 -22.27
C PRO A 318 -3.56 -8.15 -21.40
N MET A 319 -4.83 -7.87 -21.21
CA MET A 319 -5.26 -6.98 -20.14
C MET A 319 -5.02 -7.68 -18.79
N PRO A 320 -4.65 -6.93 -17.74
CA PRO A 320 -4.48 -7.52 -16.41
C PRO A 320 -5.82 -7.99 -15.84
N GLN A 321 -5.74 -8.92 -14.89
CA GLN A 321 -6.91 -9.41 -14.15
C GLN A 321 -6.69 -9.20 -12.66
N VAL A 322 -7.61 -8.52 -11.98
CA VAL A 322 -7.61 -8.46 -10.51
C VAL A 322 -8.00 -9.83 -9.98
N VAL A 323 -7.16 -10.41 -9.13
CA VAL A 323 -7.40 -11.74 -8.52
C VAL A 323 -7.87 -11.64 -7.08
N THR A 324 -7.51 -10.56 -6.39
CA THR A 324 -7.99 -10.28 -5.03
C THR A 324 -9.43 -9.77 -5.05
N LYS A 325 -10.15 -9.98 -3.94
CA LYS A 325 -11.53 -9.50 -3.78
C LYS A 325 -11.58 -8.38 -2.74
N ASN A 326 -12.58 -7.52 -2.85
CA ASN A 326 -12.86 -6.54 -1.81
C ASN A 326 -13.79 -7.14 -0.76
N GLU A 327 -13.23 -7.50 0.39
CA GLU A 327 -13.91 -8.19 1.50
C GLU A 327 -14.19 -7.25 2.69
N ILE A 328 -14.44 -5.97 2.42
CA ILE A 328 -14.71 -4.97 3.47
C ILE A 328 -15.95 -5.35 4.34
N ASN A 329 -16.96 -5.99 3.74
CA ASN A 329 -18.16 -6.40 4.45
C ASN A 329 -17.89 -7.60 5.39
N GLU A 330 -17.02 -8.52 4.98
CA GLU A 330 -16.55 -9.63 5.82
C GLU A 330 -15.76 -9.10 7.02
N LEU A 331 -14.89 -8.10 6.80
CA LEU A 331 -14.19 -7.42 7.89
C LEU A 331 -15.18 -6.78 8.88
N ILE A 332 -16.15 -6.02 8.40
CA ILE A 332 -17.14 -5.38 9.25
C ILE A 332 -17.96 -6.43 10.01
N THR A 333 -18.40 -7.49 9.35
CA THR A 333 -19.14 -8.61 9.97
C THR A 333 -18.33 -9.26 11.07
N LEU A 334 -17.04 -9.54 10.83
CA LEU A 334 -16.13 -10.10 11.83
C LEU A 334 -16.01 -9.20 13.08
N LEU A 335 -15.96 -7.87 12.88
CA LEU A 335 -15.79 -6.92 13.98
C LEU A 335 -17.05 -6.73 14.83
N VAL A 336 -18.25 -6.89 14.23
CA VAL A 336 -19.53 -6.71 14.93
C VAL A 336 -20.08 -7.99 15.56
N ALA A 337 -19.54 -9.16 15.19
CA ALA A 337 -19.85 -10.47 15.77
C ALA A 337 -19.28 -10.59 17.20
#